data_6963be405e70af3337ed0babc71e29a6
#
_entry.id   6963be405e70af3337ed0babc71e29a6
#
_cell.length_a   1.000
_cell.length_b   1.000
_cell.length_c   1.000
_cell.angle_alpha   90.00
_cell.angle_beta   90.00
_cell.angle_gamma   90.00
#
_symmetry.space_group_name_H-M   'P 1'
#
loop_
_entity.id
_entity.type
_entity.pdbx_description
1 polymer ?
#
loop_
_entity_poly.entity_id
_entity_poly.type
_entity_poly.pdbx_seq_one_letter_code
_entity_poly.pdbx_strand_id
1 'polypeptide(L)'
;MAERNMDMNKCPMPVQDPDVRNKNFDEVALGYTYDMAVNEARRCLNCKNKPCVSACPVQINIPAFIERVANEDIEGAFAILSESTSLPAVCGRVCPQENQCEGKCVRGIKGEPVGIGRLERFVADYHREHCTDAPVKPEPNGHKVAVIGAGPSGLTVAGDLAKLGYKVTIFEALHLAGGVLVYGIPEFRLPKAIVQKEIDNLKAIGVDVETNMVIGKVLTIDEIFEMGNEAIFVGSGAGLPRFMNIPGESLKGVYSANEFLTRINLMKAYRDGSKTPIQHAKKVAVVGGGNVAMDAARSAKRLGAEEVYIVYRRGMEELPARKEEVEHAEEEGIIFKTLNNPVKILGNDEGMVCGMKCVEMELGEPDESGRRRPVEKPDSEFVLDVDSVIMSIGTSPNPLIRSTTPGLEANNRGCLITKDESGLTTRDNVYAGGDAVTGAATVILAMGAGKAAAKAIDEALRG
;
A
#
# COMPACT_ATOMS: atom_id res chain seq x y z
N MET A 1 2.99 22.44 29.75
CA MET A 1 3.76 21.56 28.82
C MET A 1 3.99 20.23 29.49
N ALA A 2 3.61 19.14 28.86
CA ALA A 2 3.88 17.81 29.39
C ALA A 2 5.38 17.62 29.65
N GLU A 3 5.73 16.86 30.68
CA GLU A 3 7.13 16.52 30.99
C GLU A 3 7.73 15.71 29.82
N ARG A 4 8.93 16.08 29.35
CA ARG A 4 9.58 15.40 28.22
C ARG A 4 10.15 14.06 28.64
N ASN A 5 9.88 13.04 27.83
CA ASN A 5 10.55 11.75 27.93
C ASN A 5 11.85 11.77 27.10
N MET A 6 12.98 11.59 27.76
CA MET A 6 14.31 11.62 27.12
C MET A 6 14.84 10.21 26.81
N ASP A 7 14.03 9.15 26.95
CA ASP A 7 14.43 7.79 26.58
C ASP A 7 14.91 7.75 25.13
N MET A 8 16.05 7.12 24.91
CA MET A 8 16.68 6.98 23.59
C MET A 8 15.96 5.96 22.71
N ASN A 9 15.29 5.01 23.32
CA ASN A 9 14.58 3.94 22.63
C ASN A 9 13.10 4.32 22.43
N LYS A 10 12.56 3.90 21.29
CA LYS A 10 11.15 3.98 20.95
C LYS A 10 10.35 2.99 21.81
N CYS A 11 9.17 3.38 22.25
CA CYS A 11 8.25 2.43 22.89
C CYS A 11 7.99 1.25 21.95
N PRO A 12 8.24 -0.02 22.37
CA PRO A 12 8.05 -1.17 21.50
C PRO A 12 6.58 -1.33 21.12
N MET A 13 6.33 -1.75 19.87
CA MET A 13 4.98 -2.13 19.44
C MET A 13 4.64 -3.50 20.01
N PRO A 14 3.55 -3.66 20.77
CA PRO A 14 3.07 -4.98 21.12
C PRO A 14 2.65 -5.76 19.88
N VAL A 15 3.10 -7.00 19.76
CA VAL A 15 2.82 -7.89 18.63
C VAL A 15 2.39 -9.26 19.12
N GLN A 16 1.63 -10.00 18.30
CA GLN A 16 1.32 -11.39 18.56
C GLN A 16 2.60 -12.24 18.54
N ASP A 17 2.66 -13.27 19.37
CA ASP A 17 3.74 -14.27 19.36
C ASP A 17 3.91 -14.89 17.95
N PRO A 18 5.14 -15.03 17.43
CA PRO A 18 5.41 -15.56 16.09
C PRO A 18 4.80 -16.93 15.82
N ASP A 19 4.84 -17.85 16.78
CA ASP A 19 4.30 -19.22 16.65
C ASP A 19 2.76 -19.26 16.68
N VAL A 20 2.13 -18.19 17.16
CA VAL A 20 0.67 -18.01 17.15
C VAL A 20 0.25 -17.29 15.87
N ARG A 21 0.87 -16.15 15.56
CA ARG A 21 0.45 -15.29 14.45
C ARG A 21 0.69 -15.90 13.07
N ASN A 22 1.65 -16.83 12.92
CA ASN A 22 1.90 -17.52 11.66
C ASN A 22 0.82 -18.56 11.29
N LYS A 23 -0.22 -18.72 12.12
CA LYS A 23 -1.34 -19.67 11.94
C LYS A 23 -2.70 -18.99 11.86
N ASN A 24 -2.77 -17.68 11.97
CA ASN A 24 -4.04 -16.93 11.93
C ASN A 24 -3.89 -15.68 11.03
N PHE A 25 -5.02 -15.05 10.72
CA PHE A 25 -5.07 -13.82 9.91
C PHE A 25 -5.43 -12.58 10.75
N ASP A 26 -5.39 -12.67 12.08
CA ASP A 26 -5.62 -11.54 12.96
C ASP A 26 -4.48 -10.53 12.88
N GLU A 27 -4.75 -9.26 13.20
CA GLU A 27 -3.76 -8.20 13.11
C GLU A 27 -2.53 -8.50 13.97
N VAL A 28 -1.34 -8.49 13.38
CA VAL A 28 -0.07 -8.86 14.03
C VAL A 28 0.34 -7.83 15.07
N ALA A 29 0.37 -6.55 14.70
CA ALA A 29 0.67 -5.46 15.62
C ALA A 29 -0.57 -5.10 16.41
N LEU A 30 -0.50 -5.10 17.75
CA LEU A 30 -1.67 -4.93 18.62
C LEU A 30 -2.01 -3.46 18.92
N GLY A 31 -1.11 -2.52 18.52
CA GLY A 31 -1.29 -1.09 18.82
C GLY A 31 -0.75 -0.68 20.19
N TYR A 32 -0.62 0.62 20.38
CA TYR A 32 -0.25 1.18 21.69
C TYR A 32 -1.46 1.25 22.63
N THR A 33 -1.21 1.00 23.90
CA THR A 33 -2.15 1.42 24.95
C THR A 33 -2.11 2.94 25.12
N TYR A 34 -3.08 3.50 25.85
CA TYR A 34 -3.13 4.93 26.13
C TYR A 34 -1.84 5.45 26.76
N ASP A 35 -1.36 4.79 27.81
CA ASP A 35 -0.15 5.19 28.53
C ASP A 35 1.11 5.07 27.64
N MET A 36 1.19 4.02 26.82
CA MET A 36 2.30 3.88 25.85
C MET A 36 2.31 5.01 24.83
N ALA A 37 1.16 5.39 24.31
CA ALA A 37 1.04 6.47 23.34
C ALA A 37 1.42 7.84 23.94
N VAL A 38 0.91 8.18 25.12
CA VAL A 38 1.26 9.42 25.82
C VAL A 38 2.76 9.46 26.16
N ASN A 39 3.32 8.34 26.64
CA ASN A 39 4.75 8.24 26.94
C ASN A 39 5.63 8.41 25.70
N GLU A 40 5.28 7.74 24.60
CA GLU A 40 6.00 7.89 23.32
C GLU A 40 5.87 9.30 22.73
N ALA A 41 4.68 9.91 22.81
CA ALA A 41 4.45 11.26 22.35
C ALA A 41 5.33 12.29 23.07
N ARG A 42 5.58 12.11 24.38
CA ARG A 42 6.48 12.94 25.20
C ARG A 42 7.95 12.88 24.76
N ARG A 43 8.35 11.90 23.91
CA ARG A 43 9.68 11.85 23.31
C ARG A 43 9.87 12.89 22.19
N CYS A 44 8.80 13.46 21.64
CA CYS A 44 8.89 14.44 20.57
C CYS A 44 9.55 15.75 21.05
N LEU A 45 10.55 16.22 20.30
CA LEU A 45 11.26 17.46 20.63
C LEU A 45 10.53 18.73 20.16
N ASN A 46 9.45 18.61 19.41
CA ASN A 46 8.73 19.71 18.78
C ASN A 46 9.68 20.65 18.00
N CYS A 47 10.44 20.09 17.06
CA CYS A 47 11.52 20.76 16.34
C CYS A 47 11.01 21.96 15.52
N LYS A 48 11.72 23.09 15.58
CA LYS A 48 11.37 24.31 14.83
C LYS A 48 11.29 24.08 13.31
N ASN A 49 12.23 23.29 12.74
CA ASN A 49 12.29 23.05 11.30
C ASN A 49 11.42 21.89 10.82
N LYS A 50 10.77 21.14 11.73
CA LYS A 50 9.79 20.06 11.43
C LYS A 50 10.21 19.11 10.29
N PRO A 51 11.42 18.49 10.29
CA PRO A 51 11.87 17.69 9.14
C PRO A 51 11.00 16.45 8.86
N CYS A 52 10.28 15.96 9.87
CA CYS A 52 9.29 14.90 9.71
C CYS A 52 8.09 15.32 8.84
N VAL A 53 7.67 16.59 8.90
CA VAL A 53 6.55 17.11 8.07
C VAL A 53 6.96 17.16 6.61
N SER A 54 8.13 17.73 6.28
CA SER A 54 8.61 17.80 4.90
C SER A 54 8.88 16.44 4.27
N ALA A 55 9.08 15.41 5.09
CA ALA A 55 9.25 14.03 4.63
C ALA A 55 7.94 13.24 4.50
N CYS A 56 6.80 13.81 4.91
CA CYS A 56 5.49 13.20 4.77
C CYS A 56 4.86 13.62 3.43
N PRO A 57 4.53 12.69 2.51
CA PRO A 57 3.95 13.03 1.22
C PRO A 57 2.60 13.78 1.29
N VAL A 58 1.85 13.64 2.37
CA VAL A 58 0.60 14.38 2.63
C VAL A 58 0.78 15.52 3.62
N GLN A 59 2.01 15.79 4.07
CA GLN A 59 2.42 16.92 4.91
C GLN A 59 1.62 17.08 6.22
N ILE A 60 1.37 15.98 6.91
CA ILE A 60 0.75 16.00 8.25
C ILE A 60 1.57 16.91 9.18
N ASN A 61 0.90 17.78 9.94
CA ASN A 61 1.56 18.59 10.99
C ASN A 61 1.92 17.71 12.19
N ILE A 62 2.94 16.85 11.97
CA ILE A 62 3.34 15.79 12.90
C ILE A 62 3.64 16.31 14.32
N PRO A 63 4.45 17.37 14.53
CA PRO A 63 4.70 17.86 15.88
C PRO A 63 3.42 18.32 16.59
N ALA A 64 2.48 18.91 15.85
CA ALA A 64 1.25 19.42 16.45
C ALA A 64 0.32 18.30 16.94
N PHE A 65 0.09 17.24 16.14
CA PHE A 65 -0.75 16.14 16.61
C PHE A 65 -0.08 15.37 17.76
N ILE A 66 1.26 15.18 17.70
CA ILE A 66 2.00 14.52 18.80
C ILE A 66 1.94 15.35 20.09
N GLU A 67 2.03 16.68 20.01
CA GLU A 67 1.87 17.55 21.17
C GLU A 67 0.49 17.40 21.81
N ARG A 68 -0.57 17.25 21.01
CA ARG A 68 -1.91 16.95 21.52
C ARG A 68 -1.96 15.61 22.27
N VAL A 69 -1.38 14.56 21.69
CA VAL A 69 -1.29 13.24 22.36
C VAL A 69 -0.50 13.36 23.67
N ALA A 70 0.64 14.06 23.69
CA ALA A 70 1.44 14.25 24.90
C ALA A 70 0.70 15.01 26.01
N ASN A 71 -0.27 15.84 25.65
CA ASN A 71 -1.16 16.57 26.56
C ASN A 71 -2.52 15.85 26.77
N GLU A 72 -2.66 14.60 26.32
CA GLU A 72 -3.83 13.74 26.52
C GLU A 72 -5.11 14.23 25.80
N ASP A 73 -4.96 15.10 24.80
CA ASP A 73 -6.01 15.60 23.92
C ASP A 73 -6.04 14.79 22.61
N ILE A 74 -6.60 13.58 22.66
CA ILE A 74 -6.56 12.65 21.53
C ILE A 74 -7.49 13.10 20.39
N GLU A 75 -8.66 13.64 20.70
CA GLU A 75 -9.59 14.16 19.70
C GLU A 75 -9.01 15.42 19.01
N GLY A 76 -8.32 16.29 19.72
CA GLY A 76 -7.57 17.40 19.12
C GLY A 76 -6.41 16.91 18.24
N ALA A 77 -5.78 15.78 18.57
CA ALA A 77 -4.78 15.16 17.71
C ALA A 77 -5.40 14.59 16.43
N PHE A 78 -6.57 13.94 16.53
CA PHE A 78 -7.29 13.41 15.37
C PHE A 78 -7.76 14.52 14.43
N ALA A 79 -8.23 15.64 14.96
CA ALA A 79 -8.62 16.80 14.16
C ALA A 79 -7.44 17.31 13.30
N ILE A 80 -6.22 17.40 13.87
CA ILE A 80 -5.00 17.77 13.12
C ILE A 80 -4.64 16.75 12.03
N LEU A 81 -4.77 15.44 12.31
CA LEU A 81 -4.53 14.42 11.30
C LEU A 81 -5.52 14.55 10.13
N SER A 82 -6.79 14.76 10.43
CA SER A 82 -7.89 14.84 9.47
C SER A 82 -7.82 16.03 8.52
N GLU A 83 -7.07 17.10 8.88
CA GLU A 83 -6.78 18.22 7.96
C GLU A 83 -5.92 17.79 6.78
N SER A 84 -5.03 16.82 6.98
CA SER A 84 -4.03 16.40 5.99
C SER A 84 -4.29 15.06 5.34
N THR A 85 -5.00 14.15 6.02
CA THR A 85 -5.25 12.80 5.50
C THR A 85 -6.70 12.37 5.74
N SER A 86 -7.26 11.65 4.76
CA SER A 86 -8.58 11.01 4.88
C SER A 86 -8.48 9.53 5.27
N LEU A 87 -7.26 8.98 5.44
CA LEU A 87 -7.01 7.56 5.74
C LEU A 87 -5.98 7.38 6.88
N PRO A 88 -6.14 8.05 8.06
CA PRO A 88 -5.12 8.02 9.11
C PRO A 88 -4.92 6.61 9.70
N ALA A 89 -5.98 5.83 9.86
CA ALA A 89 -5.89 4.46 10.38
C ALA A 89 -5.13 3.52 9.44
N VAL A 90 -5.17 3.78 8.13
CA VAL A 90 -4.40 3.05 7.12
C VAL A 90 -2.94 3.48 7.15
N CYS A 91 -2.67 4.80 7.12
CA CYS A 91 -1.30 5.35 7.10
C CYS A 91 -0.48 4.90 8.31
N GLY A 92 -1.04 4.94 9.49
CA GLY A 92 -0.37 4.50 10.71
C GLY A 92 0.07 3.02 10.71
N ARG A 93 -0.58 2.18 9.86
CA ARG A 93 -0.27 0.75 9.72
C ARG A 93 0.70 0.42 8.60
N VAL A 94 0.56 1.09 7.43
CA VAL A 94 1.22 0.62 6.20
C VAL A 94 2.28 1.55 5.61
N CYS A 95 2.40 2.79 6.10
CA CYS A 95 3.46 3.70 5.64
C CYS A 95 4.85 3.13 5.96
N PRO A 96 5.83 3.28 5.07
CA PRO A 96 7.23 2.98 5.35
C PRO A 96 7.86 4.16 6.11
N GLN A 97 7.46 4.37 7.36
CA GLN A 97 7.83 5.53 8.19
C GLN A 97 9.35 5.66 8.34
N GLU A 98 10.07 4.53 8.39
CA GLU A 98 11.53 4.46 8.49
C GLU A 98 12.24 5.15 7.33
N ASN A 99 11.61 5.24 6.16
CA ASN A 99 12.14 5.91 4.96
C ASN A 99 11.57 7.33 4.77
N GLN A 100 10.64 7.75 5.62
CA GLN A 100 9.89 9.01 5.50
C GLN A 100 10.00 9.85 6.79
N CYS A 101 8.87 10.04 7.48
CA CYS A 101 8.80 10.92 8.66
C CYS A 101 9.72 10.47 9.81
N GLU A 102 9.77 9.19 10.14
CA GLU A 102 10.65 8.65 11.18
C GLU A 102 12.12 8.69 10.73
N GLY A 103 12.41 8.39 9.46
CA GLY A 103 13.76 8.48 8.89
C GLY A 103 14.36 9.89 8.91
N LYS A 104 13.55 10.94 9.07
CA LYS A 104 14.00 12.33 9.23
C LYS A 104 13.83 12.86 10.65
N CYS A 105 13.38 12.04 11.59
CA CYS A 105 13.21 12.46 12.96
C CYS A 105 14.56 12.75 13.63
N VAL A 106 14.70 13.93 14.25
CA VAL A 106 15.94 14.36 14.93
C VAL A 106 16.34 13.41 16.05
N ARG A 107 15.37 12.75 16.71
CA ARG A 107 15.66 11.73 17.73
C ARG A 107 16.46 10.55 17.17
N GLY A 108 16.24 10.21 15.91
CA GLY A 108 16.95 9.14 15.20
C GLY A 108 18.46 9.37 14.98
N ILE A 109 18.97 10.59 15.26
CA ILE A 109 20.42 10.90 15.13
C ILE A 109 21.24 10.25 16.25
N LYS A 110 20.70 10.15 17.46
CA LYS A 110 21.40 9.63 18.65
C LYS A 110 20.76 8.40 19.28
N GLY A 111 19.56 8.03 18.82
CA GLY A 111 18.81 6.90 19.32
C GLY A 111 17.77 6.48 18.29
N GLU A 112 16.61 5.99 18.72
CA GLU A 112 15.52 5.68 17.83
C GLU A 112 14.62 6.90 17.58
N PRO A 113 14.08 7.05 16.35
CA PRO A 113 13.09 8.08 16.05
C PRO A 113 11.84 7.93 16.93
N VAL A 114 11.05 8.98 17.03
CA VAL A 114 9.70 8.88 17.63
C VAL A 114 8.85 7.96 16.77
N GLY A 115 8.06 7.10 17.40
CA GLY A 115 7.12 6.18 16.73
C GLY A 115 5.92 6.91 16.13
N ILE A 116 6.17 7.72 15.10
CA ILE A 116 5.18 8.62 14.49
C ILE A 116 3.99 7.84 13.94
N GLY A 117 4.26 6.80 13.15
CA GLY A 117 3.19 5.97 12.59
C GLY A 117 2.42 5.19 13.66
N ARG A 118 3.09 4.76 14.73
CA ARG A 118 2.44 4.11 15.86
C ARG A 118 1.49 5.05 16.61
N LEU A 119 1.88 6.31 16.76
CA LEU A 119 1.03 7.37 17.34
C LEU A 119 -0.12 7.75 16.41
N GLU A 120 0.11 7.88 15.09
CA GLU A 120 -0.94 8.12 14.10
C GLU A 120 -2.00 7.00 14.15
N ARG A 121 -1.56 5.75 14.18
CA ARG A 121 -2.43 4.59 14.36
C ARG A 121 -3.24 4.68 15.65
N PHE A 122 -2.58 4.94 16.78
CA PHE A 122 -3.25 5.04 18.08
C PHE A 122 -4.35 6.09 18.06
N VAL A 123 -4.06 7.29 17.56
CA VAL A 123 -5.03 8.39 17.49
C VAL A 123 -6.23 8.01 16.63
N ALA A 124 -5.99 7.40 15.46
CA ALA A 124 -7.07 6.98 14.56
C ALA A 124 -7.92 5.85 15.15
N ASP A 125 -7.29 4.87 15.81
CA ASP A 125 -8.00 3.76 16.47
C ASP A 125 -8.80 4.25 17.66
N TYR A 126 -8.22 5.12 18.49
CA TYR A 126 -8.90 5.72 19.63
C TYR A 126 -10.15 6.51 19.20
N HIS A 127 -10.02 7.38 18.21
CA HIS A 127 -11.16 8.13 17.68
C HIS A 127 -12.26 7.19 17.16
N ARG A 128 -11.90 6.16 16.39
CA ARG A 128 -12.87 5.18 15.84
C ARG A 128 -13.65 4.46 16.96
N GLU A 129 -13.00 4.20 18.10
CA GLU A 129 -13.57 3.42 19.21
C GLU A 129 -14.40 4.28 20.18
N HIS A 130 -14.08 5.57 20.30
CA HIS A 130 -14.66 6.45 21.31
C HIS A 130 -15.54 7.56 20.73
N CYS A 131 -15.34 7.95 19.47
CA CYS A 131 -16.17 8.96 18.82
C CYS A 131 -17.32 8.29 18.05
N THR A 132 -18.55 8.66 18.38
CA THR A 132 -19.77 8.18 17.71
C THR A 132 -20.37 9.21 16.76
N ASP A 133 -19.82 10.43 16.72
CA ASP A 133 -20.34 11.51 15.92
C ASP A 133 -20.12 11.24 14.42
N ALA A 134 -21.18 11.42 13.64
CA ALA A 134 -21.06 11.32 12.19
C ALA A 134 -20.31 12.52 11.63
N PRO A 135 -19.45 12.33 10.62
CA PRO A 135 -18.80 13.45 9.95
C PRO A 135 -19.81 14.45 9.39
N VAL A 136 -19.55 15.75 9.55
CA VAL A 136 -20.42 16.79 9.04
C VAL A 136 -20.27 16.88 7.51
N LYS A 137 -21.39 16.73 6.78
CA LYS A 137 -21.41 16.92 5.34
C LYS A 137 -21.28 18.39 5.00
N PRO A 138 -20.31 18.80 4.15
CA PRO A 138 -20.16 20.18 3.71
C PRO A 138 -21.30 20.67 2.83
N GLU A 139 -21.50 21.96 2.78
CA GLU A 139 -22.43 22.60 1.85
C GLU A 139 -21.98 22.40 0.41
N PRO A 140 -22.88 22.05 -0.52
CA PRO A 140 -22.53 21.85 -1.93
C PRO A 140 -22.02 23.13 -2.58
N ASN A 141 -20.91 23.04 -3.33
CA ASN A 141 -20.36 24.15 -4.11
C ASN A 141 -20.88 24.20 -5.58
N GLY A 142 -21.67 23.21 -6.00
CA GLY A 142 -22.27 23.13 -7.33
C GLY A 142 -21.46 22.36 -8.38
N HIS A 143 -20.19 22.07 -8.12
CA HIS A 143 -19.29 21.37 -9.04
C HIS A 143 -19.34 19.85 -8.87
N LYS A 144 -19.10 19.12 -9.98
CA LYS A 144 -19.10 17.65 -10.04
C LYS A 144 -17.77 17.12 -10.55
N VAL A 145 -17.23 16.13 -9.88
CA VAL A 145 -15.97 15.47 -10.25
C VAL A 145 -16.14 13.95 -10.19
N ALA A 146 -15.63 13.26 -11.20
CA ALA A 146 -15.56 11.82 -11.23
C ALA A 146 -14.15 11.32 -10.87
N VAL A 147 -14.09 10.21 -10.13
CA VAL A 147 -12.84 9.55 -9.75
C VAL A 147 -12.88 8.11 -10.26
N ILE A 148 -11.89 7.68 -11.01
CA ILE A 148 -11.77 6.33 -11.53
C ILE A 148 -10.79 5.54 -10.68
N GLY A 149 -11.30 4.58 -9.90
CA GLY A 149 -10.56 3.76 -8.96
C GLY A 149 -10.67 4.25 -7.52
N ALA A 150 -11.12 3.36 -6.63
CA ALA A 150 -11.27 3.57 -5.19
C ALA A 150 -10.01 3.14 -4.40
N GLY A 151 -8.82 3.21 -5.00
CA GLY A 151 -7.56 3.01 -4.31
C GLY A 151 -7.12 4.25 -3.51
N PRO A 152 -5.94 4.23 -2.85
CA PRO A 152 -5.48 5.31 -1.98
C PRO A 152 -5.50 6.70 -2.62
N SER A 153 -5.07 6.83 -3.88
CA SER A 153 -5.08 8.12 -4.59
C SER A 153 -6.50 8.63 -4.84
N GLY A 154 -7.39 7.75 -5.34
CA GLY A 154 -8.79 8.11 -5.61
C GLY A 154 -9.57 8.44 -4.35
N LEU A 155 -9.41 7.67 -3.27
CA LEU A 155 -10.04 7.96 -1.98
C LEU A 155 -9.57 9.31 -1.41
N THR A 156 -8.29 9.66 -1.61
CA THR A 156 -7.75 10.96 -1.17
C THR A 156 -8.34 12.11 -1.98
N VAL A 157 -8.37 12.01 -3.31
CA VAL A 157 -9.02 13.03 -4.17
C VAL A 157 -10.48 13.22 -3.78
N ALA A 158 -11.20 12.11 -3.63
CA ALA A 158 -12.61 12.16 -3.27
C ALA A 158 -12.85 12.80 -1.90
N GLY A 159 -12.04 12.45 -0.90
CA GLY A 159 -12.15 13.01 0.43
C GLY A 159 -11.82 14.50 0.49
N ASP A 160 -10.72 14.91 -0.16
CA ASP A 160 -10.30 16.32 -0.16
C ASP A 160 -11.31 17.20 -0.91
N LEU A 161 -11.80 16.78 -2.07
CA LEU A 161 -12.83 17.51 -2.83
C LEU A 161 -14.19 17.51 -2.12
N ALA A 162 -14.61 16.39 -1.53
CA ALA A 162 -15.86 16.33 -0.79
C ALA A 162 -15.89 17.29 0.39
N LYS A 163 -14.76 17.44 1.14
CA LYS A 163 -14.61 18.44 2.21
C LYS A 163 -14.78 19.89 1.74
N LEU A 164 -14.54 20.14 0.44
CA LEU A 164 -14.74 21.46 -0.21
C LEU A 164 -16.14 21.63 -0.81
N GLY A 165 -17.04 20.66 -0.62
CA GLY A 165 -18.43 20.71 -1.08
C GLY A 165 -18.65 20.19 -2.50
N TYR A 166 -17.67 19.59 -3.15
CA TYR A 166 -17.85 18.98 -4.46
C TYR A 166 -18.75 17.75 -4.39
N LYS A 167 -19.55 17.54 -5.42
CA LYS A 167 -20.22 16.27 -5.66
C LYS A 167 -19.23 15.32 -6.31
N VAL A 168 -18.79 14.32 -5.58
CA VAL A 168 -17.78 13.36 -6.05
C VAL A 168 -18.41 11.99 -6.22
N THR A 169 -18.20 11.36 -7.39
CA THR A 169 -18.55 9.97 -7.67
C THR A 169 -17.30 9.16 -7.99
N ILE A 170 -17.05 8.11 -7.21
CA ILE A 170 -15.97 7.16 -7.47
C ILE A 170 -16.53 5.97 -8.25
N PHE A 171 -15.90 5.64 -9.37
CA PHE A 171 -16.17 4.43 -10.17
C PHE A 171 -15.08 3.39 -9.87
N GLU A 172 -15.44 2.27 -9.25
CA GLU A 172 -14.53 1.19 -8.88
C GLU A 172 -14.83 -0.07 -9.71
N ALA A 173 -13.78 -0.63 -10.30
CA ALA A 173 -13.90 -1.83 -11.14
C ALA A 173 -14.26 -3.09 -10.36
N LEU A 174 -13.78 -3.20 -9.12
CA LEU A 174 -14.03 -4.35 -8.25
C LEU A 174 -15.37 -4.20 -7.50
N HIS A 175 -15.78 -5.27 -6.85
CA HIS A 175 -17.01 -5.31 -6.06
C HIS A 175 -16.87 -4.67 -4.67
N LEU A 176 -15.64 -4.35 -4.24
CA LEU A 176 -15.33 -3.62 -3.02
C LEU A 176 -14.37 -2.47 -3.33
N ALA A 177 -14.62 -1.32 -2.71
CA ALA A 177 -13.73 -0.18 -2.75
C ALA A 177 -12.52 -0.37 -1.85
N GLY A 178 -11.42 0.32 -2.13
CA GLY A 178 -10.17 0.30 -1.35
C GLY A 178 -8.94 -0.06 -2.19
N GLY A 179 -9.13 -0.61 -3.41
CA GLY A 179 -8.03 -1.00 -4.27
C GLY A 179 -7.03 -1.93 -3.56
N VAL A 180 -5.74 -1.62 -3.64
CA VAL A 180 -4.66 -2.42 -3.02
C VAL A 180 -4.82 -2.60 -1.51
N LEU A 181 -5.50 -1.69 -0.81
CA LEU A 181 -5.78 -1.82 0.63
C LEU A 181 -6.65 -3.03 0.94
N VAL A 182 -7.47 -3.45 -0.02
CA VAL A 182 -8.43 -4.55 0.14
C VAL A 182 -7.98 -5.82 -0.57
N TYR A 183 -7.48 -5.74 -1.81
CA TYR A 183 -7.07 -6.93 -2.54
C TYR A 183 -5.61 -7.34 -2.28
N GLY A 184 -4.71 -6.38 -2.00
CA GLY A 184 -3.27 -6.60 -1.95
C GLY A 184 -2.73 -6.79 -0.54
N ILE A 185 -2.97 -5.84 0.36
CA ILE A 185 -2.43 -5.88 1.73
C ILE A 185 -3.20 -6.90 2.56
N PRO A 186 -2.51 -7.85 3.25
CA PRO A 186 -3.18 -8.89 4.02
C PRO A 186 -3.97 -8.38 5.24
N GLU A 187 -4.97 -9.16 5.65
CA GLU A 187 -5.80 -8.90 6.84
C GLU A 187 -4.95 -8.71 8.09
N PHE A 188 -3.91 -9.52 8.26
CA PHE A 188 -3.01 -9.48 9.43
C PHE A 188 -2.10 -8.24 9.50
N ARG A 189 -2.04 -7.42 8.43
CA ARG A 189 -1.37 -6.11 8.41
C ARG A 189 -2.35 -4.95 8.42
N LEU A 190 -3.44 -5.09 7.69
CA LEU A 190 -4.47 -4.07 7.53
C LEU A 190 -5.85 -4.73 7.52
N PRO A 191 -6.52 -4.82 8.68
CA PRO A 191 -7.88 -5.37 8.75
C PRO A 191 -8.85 -4.63 7.82
N LYS A 192 -9.64 -5.38 7.06
CA LYS A 192 -10.54 -4.79 6.04
C LYS A 192 -11.68 -3.99 6.64
N ALA A 193 -12.06 -4.28 7.88
CA ALA A 193 -13.03 -3.49 8.62
C ALA A 193 -12.56 -2.03 8.84
N ILE A 194 -11.25 -1.81 9.03
CA ILE A 194 -10.66 -0.47 9.16
C ILE A 194 -10.79 0.28 7.83
N VAL A 195 -10.39 -0.35 6.72
CA VAL A 195 -10.52 0.25 5.39
C VAL A 195 -11.97 0.60 5.06
N GLN A 196 -12.90 -0.32 5.37
CA GLN A 196 -14.33 -0.10 5.14
C GLN A 196 -14.83 1.10 5.95
N LYS A 197 -14.42 1.24 7.22
CA LYS A 197 -14.83 2.37 8.06
C LYS A 197 -14.34 3.72 7.50
N GLU A 198 -13.10 3.78 7.00
CA GLU A 198 -12.59 5.00 6.35
C GLU A 198 -13.40 5.35 5.09
N ILE A 199 -13.79 4.35 4.29
CA ILE A 199 -14.66 4.55 3.11
C ILE A 199 -16.06 4.99 3.53
N ASP A 200 -16.61 4.42 4.60
CA ASP A 200 -17.92 4.81 5.11
C ASP A 200 -17.93 6.25 5.63
N ASN A 201 -16.84 6.71 6.23
CA ASN A 201 -16.66 8.11 6.61
C ASN A 201 -16.69 9.04 5.38
N LEU A 202 -16.03 8.64 4.26
CA LEU A 202 -16.10 9.40 3.01
C LEU A 202 -17.52 9.44 2.43
N LYS A 203 -18.25 8.32 2.48
CA LYS A 203 -19.66 8.28 2.06
C LYS A 203 -20.52 9.20 2.94
N ALA A 204 -20.26 9.25 4.23
CA ALA A 204 -21.00 10.10 5.17
C ALA A 204 -20.86 11.61 4.86
N ILE A 205 -19.71 12.04 4.35
CA ILE A 205 -19.53 13.44 3.87
C ILE A 205 -20.00 13.68 2.44
N GLY A 206 -20.59 12.68 1.77
CA GLY A 206 -21.28 12.84 0.48
C GLY A 206 -20.56 12.30 -0.74
N VAL A 207 -19.54 11.47 -0.59
CA VAL A 207 -18.89 10.74 -1.70
C VAL A 207 -19.79 9.57 -2.11
N ASP A 208 -20.14 9.49 -3.40
CA ASP A 208 -20.79 8.31 -3.97
C ASP A 208 -19.73 7.31 -4.44
N VAL A 209 -20.00 6.02 -4.23
CA VAL A 209 -19.09 4.94 -4.65
C VAL A 209 -19.89 3.90 -5.43
N GLU A 210 -19.61 3.83 -6.73
CA GLU A 210 -20.20 2.89 -7.69
C GLU A 210 -19.21 1.76 -7.96
N THR A 211 -19.50 0.57 -7.47
CA THR A 211 -18.67 -0.63 -7.67
C THR A 211 -19.08 -1.42 -8.91
N ASN A 212 -18.21 -2.36 -9.36
CA ASN A 212 -18.38 -3.15 -10.59
C ASN A 212 -18.44 -2.29 -11.87
N MET A 213 -17.81 -1.11 -11.82
CA MET A 213 -17.76 -0.15 -12.92
C MET A 213 -16.39 -0.16 -13.58
N VAL A 214 -16.22 -1.02 -14.60
CA VAL A 214 -14.98 -1.11 -15.39
C VAL A 214 -14.96 -0.01 -16.44
N ILE A 215 -14.35 1.14 -16.12
CA ILE A 215 -14.25 2.28 -17.05
C ILE A 215 -13.39 1.90 -18.26
N GLY A 216 -13.85 2.27 -19.44
CA GLY A 216 -13.36 1.80 -20.74
C GLY A 216 -14.09 0.55 -21.26
N LYS A 217 -15.05 -0.01 -20.47
CA LYS A 217 -15.97 -1.08 -20.89
C LYS A 217 -17.43 -0.73 -20.65
N VAL A 218 -17.76 -0.30 -19.43
CA VAL A 218 -19.15 0.07 -19.04
C VAL A 218 -19.43 1.51 -19.45
N LEU A 219 -18.48 2.41 -19.17
CA LEU A 219 -18.51 3.82 -19.56
C LEU A 219 -17.15 4.21 -20.11
N THR A 220 -17.13 5.13 -21.05
CA THR A 220 -15.92 5.83 -21.52
C THR A 220 -15.68 7.10 -20.71
N ILE A 221 -14.50 7.69 -20.84
CA ILE A 221 -14.20 9.02 -20.26
C ILE A 221 -15.14 10.09 -20.80
N ASP A 222 -15.49 10.03 -22.10
CA ASP A 222 -16.39 11.01 -22.73
C ASP A 222 -17.80 10.91 -22.18
N GLU A 223 -18.35 9.71 -22.03
CA GLU A 223 -19.66 9.50 -21.41
C GLU A 223 -19.70 9.98 -19.95
N ILE A 224 -18.60 9.87 -19.19
CA ILE A 224 -18.51 10.40 -17.83
C ILE A 224 -18.60 11.95 -17.85
N PHE A 225 -17.99 12.62 -18.82
CA PHE A 225 -18.16 14.08 -19.01
C PHE A 225 -19.61 14.43 -19.39
N GLU A 226 -20.24 13.65 -20.28
CA GLU A 226 -21.66 13.83 -20.66
C GLU A 226 -22.62 13.69 -19.46
N MET A 227 -22.24 12.96 -18.41
CA MET A 227 -22.98 12.91 -17.13
C MET A 227 -22.89 14.21 -16.32
N GLY A 228 -22.18 15.23 -16.84
CA GLY A 228 -22.04 16.56 -16.23
C GLY A 228 -20.89 16.66 -15.23
N ASN A 229 -19.93 15.76 -15.25
CA ASN A 229 -18.69 15.92 -14.51
C ASN A 229 -17.79 16.95 -15.22
N GLU A 230 -17.15 17.84 -14.46
CA GLU A 230 -16.34 18.94 -14.98
C GLU A 230 -14.85 18.59 -15.02
N ALA A 231 -14.43 17.64 -14.17
CA ALA A 231 -13.10 17.06 -14.16
C ALA A 231 -13.16 15.55 -13.83
N ILE A 232 -12.15 14.82 -14.28
CA ILE A 232 -12.01 13.38 -14.02
C ILE A 232 -10.61 13.11 -13.45
N PHE A 233 -10.53 12.34 -12.37
CA PHE A 233 -9.27 11.84 -11.85
C PHE A 233 -9.13 10.34 -12.13
N VAL A 234 -7.99 9.93 -12.73
CA VAL A 234 -7.66 8.53 -13.02
C VAL A 234 -6.68 8.00 -11.98
N GLY A 235 -7.19 7.25 -11.03
CA GLY A 235 -6.44 6.54 -9.98
C GLY A 235 -6.54 5.03 -10.11
N SER A 236 -6.49 4.50 -11.33
CA SER A 236 -6.72 3.08 -11.64
C SER A 236 -5.62 2.12 -11.17
N GLY A 237 -4.53 2.65 -10.60
CA GLY A 237 -3.44 1.88 -10.05
C GLY A 237 -2.60 1.12 -11.07
N ALA A 238 -1.83 0.12 -10.59
CA ALA A 238 -1.01 -0.77 -11.39
C ALA A 238 -1.24 -2.22 -10.96
N GLY A 239 -2.25 -2.87 -11.54
CA GLY A 239 -2.67 -4.22 -11.15
C GLY A 239 -2.24 -5.34 -12.12
N LEU A 240 -1.62 -5.01 -13.27
CA LEU A 240 -1.19 -6.00 -14.24
C LEU A 240 0.16 -6.61 -13.82
N PRO A 241 0.22 -7.91 -13.46
CA PRO A 241 1.44 -8.53 -12.95
C PRO A 241 2.51 -8.67 -14.03
N ARG A 242 3.77 -8.65 -13.59
CA ARG A 242 4.92 -8.97 -14.44
C ARG A 242 5.40 -10.38 -14.16
N PHE A 243 5.90 -11.01 -15.22
CA PHE A 243 6.55 -12.32 -15.21
C PHE A 243 7.98 -12.19 -15.70
N MET A 244 8.82 -13.18 -15.41
CA MET A 244 10.23 -13.18 -15.79
C MET A 244 10.44 -13.57 -17.25
N ASN A 245 9.42 -14.17 -17.89
CA ASN A 245 9.46 -14.81 -19.21
C ASN A 245 10.44 -15.99 -19.25
N ILE A 246 10.46 -16.78 -18.18
CA ILE A 246 11.23 -18.02 -18.09
C ILE A 246 10.36 -19.25 -18.38
N PRO A 247 10.95 -20.38 -18.85
CA PRO A 247 10.19 -21.58 -19.11
C PRO A 247 9.49 -22.09 -17.84
N GLY A 248 8.23 -22.52 -17.99
CA GLY A 248 7.44 -23.12 -16.93
C GLY A 248 6.51 -22.16 -16.18
N GLU A 249 6.49 -20.86 -16.50
CA GLU A 249 5.59 -19.88 -15.84
C GLU A 249 4.09 -20.13 -16.10
N SER A 250 3.73 -20.98 -17.06
CA SER A 250 2.35 -21.40 -17.35
C SER A 250 1.92 -22.69 -16.64
N LEU A 251 2.78 -23.29 -15.84
CA LEU A 251 2.46 -24.50 -15.08
C LEU A 251 1.42 -24.22 -14.00
N LYS A 252 0.62 -25.24 -13.67
CA LYS A 252 -0.30 -25.20 -12.52
C LYS A 252 0.51 -25.11 -11.23
N GLY A 253 0.14 -24.16 -10.35
CA GLY A 253 0.89 -23.85 -9.13
C GLY A 253 1.83 -22.66 -9.30
N VAL A 254 1.88 -22.01 -10.47
CA VAL A 254 2.51 -20.70 -10.67
C VAL A 254 1.43 -19.62 -10.58
N TYR A 255 1.65 -18.65 -9.72
CA TYR A 255 0.77 -17.52 -9.50
C TYR A 255 1.53 -16.20 -9.61
N SER A 256 0.86 -15.15 -10.02
CA SER A 256 1.33 -13.81 -9.66
C SER A 256 0.95 -13.49 -8.20
N ALA A 257 1.75 -12.67 -7.52
CA ALA A 257 1.41 -12.24 -6.17
C ALA A 257 0.06 -11.51 -6.12
N ASN A 258 -0.28 -10.72 -7.14
CA ASN A 258 -1.58 -10.06 -7.24
C ASN A 258 -2.74 -11.07 -7.27
N GLU A 259 -2.65 -12.11 -8.07
CA GLU A 259 -3.67 -13.16 -8.13
C GLU A 259 -3.78 -13.87 -6.78
N PHE A 260 -2.66 -14.31 -6.23
CA PHE A 260 -2.61 -15.04 -4.97
C PHE A 260 -3.20 -14.23 -3.82
N LEU A 261 -2.75 -12.98 -3.66
CA LEU A 261 -3.23 -12.07 -2.61
C LEU A 261 -4.69 -11.66 -2.83
N THR A 262 -5.14 -11.45 -4.07
CA THR A 262 -6.55 -11.15 -4.35
C THR A 262 -7.47 -12.30 -3.91
N ARG A 263 -7.09 -13.55 -4.19
CA ARG A 263 -7.84 -14.72 -3.73
C ARG A 263 -7.94 -14.79 -2.21
N ILE A 264 -6.87 -14.45 -1.51
CA ILE A 264 -6.80 -14.47 -0.05
C ILE A 264 -7.57 -13.30 0.55
N ASN A 265 -7.22 -12.07 0.17
CA ASN A 265 -7.68 -10.86 0.86
C ASN A 265 -9.08 -10.42 0.41
N LEU A 266 -9.29 -10.25 -0.90
CA LEU A 266 -10.56 -9.79 -1.45
C LEU A 266 -11.60 -10.93 -1.46
N MET A 267 -11.20 -12.12 -1.93
CA MET A 267 -12.06 -13.29 -2.08
C MET A 267 -12.09 -14.17 -0.83
N LYS A 268 -11.31 -13.82 0.21
CA LYS A 268 -11.31 -14.43 1.55
C LYS A 268 -11.09 -15.95 1.54
N ALA A 269 -10.16 -16.43 0.68
CA ALA A 269 -9.87 -17.86 0.52
C ALA A 269 -9.41 -18.54 1.82
N TYR A 270 -8.88 -17.78 2.79
CA TYR A 270 -8.43 -18.27 4.09
C TYR A 270 -9.56 -18.59 5.08
N ARG A 271 -10.80 -18.15 4.80
CA ARG A 271 -11.93 -18.39 5.71
C ARG A 271 -12.49 -19.80 5.58
N ASP A 272 -12.88 -20.39 6.69
CA ASP A 272 -13.58 -21.67 6.71
C ASP A 272 -14.84 -21.61 5.84
N GLY A 273 -15.03 -22.65 5.02
CA GLY A 273 -16.15 -22.75 4.09
C GLY A 273 -16.05 -21.84 2.85
N SER A 274 -14.94 -21.12 2.65
CA SER A 274 -14.70 -20.36 1.42
C SER A 274 -14.74 -21.28 0.19
N LYS A 275 -15.41 -20.80 -0.87
CA LYS A 275 -15.45 -21.50 -2.17
C LYS A 275 -14.39 -20.99 -3.16
N THR A 276 -13.58 -20.02 -2.73
CA THR A 276 -12.50 -19.47 -3.58
C THR A 276 -11.40 -20.52 -3.75
N PRO A 277 -11.11 -20.96 -4.97
CA PRO A 277 -10.08 -21.95 -5.19
C PRO A 277 -8.70 -21.38 -4.87
N ILE A 278 -7.97 -22.07 -3.99
CA ILE A 278 -6.58 -21.78 -3.66
C ILE A 278 -5.83 -23.10 -3.47
N GLN A 279 -4.57 -23.12 -3.90
CA GLN A 279 -3.72 -24.28 -3.69
C GLN A 279 -3.11 -24.22 -2.29
N HIS A 280 -3.26 -25.29 -1.54
CA HIS A 280 -2.56 -25.52 -0.27
C HIS A 280 -1.25 -26.27 -0.55
N ALA A 281 -0.25 -25.50 -0.96
CA ALA A 281 1.08 -26.01 -1.26
C ALA A 281 1.87 -26.25 0.04
N LYS A 282 2.74 -27.27 0.05
CA LYS A 282 3.63 -27.55 1.20
C LYS A 282 4.89 -26.72 1.15
N LYS A 283 5.48 -26.56 -0.03
CA LYS A 283 6.71 -25.82 -0.26
C LYS A 283 6.49 -24.73 -1.29
N VAL A 284 6.60 -23.48 -0.87
CA VAL A 284 6.30 -22.31 -1.69
C VAL A 284 7.54 -21.48 -1.90
N ALA A 285 7.84 -21.13 -3.16
CA ALA A 285 8.82 -20.09 -3.47
C ALA A 285 8.12 -18.78 -3.86
N VAL A 286 8.45 -17.70 -3.20
CA VAL A 286 8.03 -16.34 -3.57
C VAL A 286 9.22 -15.62 -4.19
N VAL A 287 9.10 -15.25 -5.46
CA VAL A 287 10.16 -14.60 -6.22
C VAL A 287 10.01 -13.09 -6.13
N GLY A 288 10.90 -12.44 -5.41
CA GLY A 288 10.90 -11.00 -5.16
C GLY A 288 11.30 -10.63 -3.75
N GLY A 289 11.57 -9.36 -3.48
CA GLY A 289 12.06 -8.88 -2.18
C GLY A 289 11.34 -7.65 -1.64
N GLY A 290 10.21 -7.25 -2.25
CA GLY A 290 9.41 -6.10 -1.79
C GLY A 290 8.33 -6.48 -0.77
N ASN A 291 7.58 -5.48 -0.27
CA ASN A 291 6.50 -5.69 0.69
C ASN A 291 5.46 -6.72 0.19
N VAL A 292 5.16 -6.72 -1.11
CA VAL A 292 4.22 -7.68 -1.71
C VAL A 292 4.76 -9.11 -1.63
N ALA A 293 6.09 -9.30 -1.72
CA ALA A 293 6.70 -10.62 -1.54
C ALA A 293 6.60 -11.09 -0.08
N MET A 294 6.83 -10.19 0.89
CA MET A 294 6.62 -10.49 2.31
C MET A 294 5.17 -10.86 2.59
N ASP A 295 4.23 -10.09 2.04
CA ASP A 295 2.79 -10.34 2.18
C ASP A 295 2.39 -11.71 1.61
N ALA A 296 2.89 -12.06 0.41
CA ALA A 296 2.60 -13.34 -0.22
C ALA A 296 3.21 -14.51 0.56
N ALA A 297 4.47 -14.39 1.01
CA ALA A 297 5.16 -15.43 1.77
C ALA A 297 4.49 -15.69 3.13
N ARG A 298 4.21 -14.63 3.87
CA ARG A 298 3.54 -14.72 5.17
C ARG A 298 2.10 -15.24 5.05
N SER A 299 1.42 -14.91 3.95
CA SER A 299 0.09 -15.47 3.63
C SER A 299 0.17 -16.96 3.30
N ALA A 300 1.15 -17.39 2.50
CA ALA A 300 1.35 -18.81 2.18
C ALA A 300 1.64 -19.63 3.46
N LYS A 301 2.45 -19.09 4.38
CA LYS A 301 2.71 -19.71 5.68
C LYS A 301 1.43 -19.93 6.48
N ARG A 302 0.55 -18.93 6.55
CA ARG A 302 -0.75 -19.00 7.25
C ARG A 302 -1.75 -19.95 6.60
N LEU A 303 -1.60 -20.22 5.30
CA LEU A 303 -2.40 -21.24 4.58
C LEU A 303 -1.87 -22.67 4.79
N GLY A 304 -0.85 -22.86 5.62
CA GLY A 304 -0.37 -24.16 6.05
C GLY A 304 0.87 -24.66 5.29
N ALA A 305 1.57 -23.81 4.52
CA ALA A 305 2.82 -24.21 3.91
C ALA A 305 3.88 -24.55 4.98
N GLU A 306 4.51 -25.70 4.83
CA GLU A 306 5.55 -26.21 5.74
C GLU A 306 6.83 -25.37 5.59
N GLU A 307 7.26 -25.17 4.34
CA GLU A 307 8.42 -24.35 3.98
C GLU A 307 8.02 -23.25 2.99
N VAL A 308 8.44 -22.01 3.29
CA VAL A 308 8.23 -20.86 2.41
C VAL A 308 9.55 -20.14 2.20
N TYR A 309 9.92 -19.94 0.94
CA TYR A 309 11.16 -19.31 0.54
C TYR A 309 10.89 -17.94 -0.09
N ILE A 310 11.62 -16.91 0.32
CA ILE A 310 11.81 -15.68 -0.45
C ILE A 310 13.03 -15.89 -1.34
N VAL A 311 12.86 -15.88 -2.65
CA VAL A 311 13.94 -15.99 -3.63
C VAL A 311 14.21 -14.61 -4.22
N TYR A 312 15.38 -14.05 -3.92
CA TYR A 312 15.71 -12.68 -4.28
C TYR A 312 17.12 -12.58 -4.87
N ARG A 313 17.23 -11.91 -6.02
CA ARG A 313 18.48 -11.84 -6.80
C ARG A 313 19.57 -10.94 -6.22
N ARG A 314 19.30 -10.15 -5.18
CA ARG A 314 20.26 -9.32 -4.43
C ARG A 314 20.40 -9.81 -2.99
N GLY A 315 21.21 -9.12 -2.17
CA GLY A 315 21.41 -9.45 -0.76
C GLY A 315 20.29 -8.97 0.15
N MET A 316 20.38 -9.31 1.44
CA MET A 316 19.44 -8.88 2.47
C MET A 316 19.40 -7.35 2.61
N GLU A 317 20.54 -6.68 2.50
CA GLU A 317 20.65 -5.22 2.62
C GLU A 317 19.96 -4.47 1.46
N GLU A 318 19.81 -5.11 0.31
CA GLU A 318 19.14 -4.55 -0.87
C GLU A 318 17.65 -4.86 -0.93
N LEU A 319 17.06 -5.50 0.09
CA LEU A 319 15.62 -5.75 0.13
C LEU A 319 14.85 -4.42 0.19
N PRO A 320 13.93 -4.16 -0.75
CA PRO A 320 13.13 -2.94 -0.73
C PRO A 320 11.92 -3.01 0.22
N ALA A 321 11.67 -4.15 0.86
CA ALA A 321 10.63 -4.32 1.85
C ALA A 321 10.93 -3.51 3.12
N ARG A 322 9.89 -3.13 3.87
CA ARG A 322 10.03 -2.55 5.20
C ARG A 322 10.79 -3.49 6.13
N LYS A 323 11.69 -2.94 6.94
CA LYS A 323 12.49 -3.74 7.88
C LYS A 323 11.62 -4.55 8.83
N GLU A 324 10.58 -3.95 9.40
CA GLU A 324 9.62 -4.62 10.28
C GLU A 324 8.93 -5.82 9.60
N GLU A 325 8.63 -5.72 8.28
CA GLU A 325 8.00 -6.83 7.55
C GLU A 325 8.99 -7.96 7.24
N VAL A 326 10.27 -7.63 7.04
CA VAL A 326 11.35 -8.63 6.89
C VAL A 326 11.56 -9.35 8.21
N GLU A 327 11.69 -8.61 9.32
CA GLU A 327 11.84 -9.17 10.68
C GLU A 327 10.68 -10.09 11.03
N HIS A 328 9.43 -9.65 10.80
CA HIS A 328 8.26 -10.49 11.02
C HIS A 328 8.25 -11.75 10.15
N ALA A 329 8.72 -11.67 8.90
CA ALA A 329 8.81 -12.84 8.02
C ALA A 329 9.84 -13.84 8.54
N GLU A 330 11.02 -13.38 8.98
CA GLU A 330 12.06 -14.24 9.60
C GLU A 330 11.56 -14.91 10.87
N GLU A 331 10.92 -14.17 11.77
CA GLU A 331 10.32 -14.69 13.01
C GLU A 331 9.22 -15.73 12.75
N GLU A 332 8.46 -15.60 11.67
CA GLU A 332 7.43 -16.53 11.23
C GLU A 332 7.98 -17.78 10.51
N GLY A 333 9.32 -17.88 10.39
CA GLY A 333 10.01 -19.03 9.81
C GLY A 333 10.05 -19.02 8.27
N ILE A 334 9.97 -17.86 7.64
CA ILE A 334 10.21 -17.70 6.20
C ILE A 334 11.72 -17.79 5.93
N ILE A 335 12.13 -18.57 4.94
CA ILE A 335 13.51 -18.83 4.59
C ILE A 335 13.97 -17.89 3.47
N PHE A 336 14.96 -17.06 3.73
CA PHE A 336 15.49 -16.13 2.73
C PHE A 336 16.59 -16.78 1.89
N LYS A 337 16.33 -16.96 0.61
CA LYS A 337 17.26 -17.38 -0.45
C LYS A 337 17.68 -16.15 -1.26
N THR A 338 18.48 -15.28 -0.64
CA THR A 338 19.06 -14.11 -1.30
C THR A 338 20.21 -14.51 -2.21
N LEU A 339 20.62 -13.63 -3.12
CA LEU A 339 21.59 -13.90 -4.16
C LEU A 339 21.25 -15.14 -5.00
N ASN A 340 19.96 -15.32 -5.29
CA ASN A 340 19.44 -16.39 -6.11
C ASN A 340 18.44 -15.86 -7.13
N ASN A 341 18.52 -16.34 -8.37
CA ASN A 341 17.60 -15.93 -9.44
C ASN A 341 17.02 -17.16 -10.16
N PRO A 342 15.69 -17.27 -10.28
CA PRO A 342 15.07 -18.35 -11.05
C PRO A 342 15.40 -18.25 -12.53
N VAL A 343 15.64 -19.40 -13.18
CA VAL A 343 15.87 -19.48 -14.63
C VAL A 343 14.87 -20.42 -15.32
N LYS A 344 14.23 -21.33 -14.58
CA LYS A 344 13.20 -22.23 -15.10
C LYS A 344 12.34 -22.77 -13.97
N ILE A 345 11.03 -22.94 -14.21
CA ILE A 345 10.13 -23.67 -13.34
C ILE A 345 9.94 -25.09 -13.92
N LEU A 346 10.04 -26.08 -13.07
CA LEU A 346 9.96 -27.50 -13.43
C LEU A 346 8.56 -28.02 -13.17
N GLY A 347 8.02 -28.77 -14.14
CA GLY A 347 6.71 -29.40 -14.03
C GLY A 347 6.81 -30.94 -14.07
N ASN A 348 5.88 -31.60 -13.41
CA ASN A 348 5.67 -33.05 -13.54
C ASN A 348 4.80 -33.36 -14.76
N ASP A 349 4.52 -34.66 -14.99
CA ASP A 349 3.73 -35.16 -16.13
C ASP A 349 2.28 -34.62 -16.13
N GLU A 350 1.76 -34.19 -14.99
CA GLU A 350 0.42 -33.59 -14.86
C GLU A 350 0.41 -32.07 -15.11
N GLY A 351 1.57 -31.48 -15.39
CA GLY A 351 1.76 -30.04 -15.57
C GLY A 351 1.69 -29.25 -14.27
N MET A 352 1.94 -29.89 -13.13
CA MET A 352 2.05 -29.23 -11.81
C MET A 352 3.50 -28.87 -11.53
N VAL A 353 3.72 -27.74 -10.82
CA VAL A 353 5.05 -27.37 -10.32
C VAL A 353 5.60 -28.48 -9.43
N CYS A 354 6.85 -28.89 -9.68
CA CYS A 354 7.58 -29.84 -8.84
C CYS A 354 9.02 -29.39 -8.51
N GLY A 355 9.37 -28.16 -8.84
CA GLY A 355 10.66 -27.58 -8.53
C GLY A 355 10.91 -26.27 -9.28
N MET A 356 11.94 -25.56 -8.87
CA MET A 356 12.39 -24.32 -9.51
C MET A 356 13.92 -24.34 -9.65
N LYS A 357 14.40 -24.24 -10.88
CA LYS A 357 15.83 -24.14 -11.19
C LYS A 357 16.27 -22.70 -11.00
N CYS A 358 17.28 -22.51 -10.17
CA CYS A 358 17.87 -21.20 -9.86
C CYS A 358 19.37 -21.20 -10.18
N VAL A 359 19.92 -19.98 -10.28
CA VAL A 359 21.36 -19.70 -10.32
C VAL A 359 21.74 -18.84 -9.13
N GLU A 360 22.97 -18.98 -8.64
CA GLU A 360 23.53 -18.05 -7.66
C GLU A 360 23.91 -16.73 -8.33
N MET A 361 23.81 -15.63 -7.56
CA MET A 361 24.14 -14.28 -8.02
C MET A 361 25.30 -13.71 -7.19
N GLU A 362 26.03 -12.80 -7.81
CA GLU A 362 27.02 -11.94 -7.13
C GLU A 362 26.57 -10.49 -7.24
N LEU A 363 27.00 -9.65 -6.31
CA LEU A 363 26.74 -8.23 -6.34
C LEU A 363 27.90 -7.50 -7.00
N GLY A 364 27.62 -6.92 -8.17
CA GLY A 364 28.53 -6.04 -8.88
C GLY A 364 28.47 -4.59 -8.40
N GLU A 365 28.86 -3.65 -9.27
CA GLU A 365 28.83 -2.22 -9.00
C GLU A 365 27.40 -1.70 -8.79
N PRO A 366 27.23 -0.61 -8.02
CA PRO A 366 25.95 0.04 -7.83
C PRO A 366 25.35 0.54 -9.15
N ASP A 367 24.04 0.38 -9.30
CA ASP A 367 23.24 0.97 -10.38
C ASP A 367 22.93 2.47 -10.10
N GLU A 368 22.25 3.14 -11.04
CA GLU A 368 21.87 4.56 -10.89
C GLU A 368 21.01 4.85 -9.65
N SER A 369 20.36 3.82 -9.09
CA SER A 369 19.60 3.92 -7.83
C SER A 369 20.46 3.69 -6.58
N GLY A 370 21.77 3.49 -6.73
CA GLY A 370 22.72 3.18 -5.67
C GLY A 370 22.68 1.72 -5.17
N ARG A 371 21.84 0.85 -5.79
CA ARG A 371 21.77 -0.57 -5.44
C ARG A 371 22.73 -1.39 -6.30
N ARG A 372 23.45 -2.30 -5.69
CA ARG A 372 24.42 -3.16 -6.39
C ARG A 372 23.71 -4.05 -7.42
N ARG A 373 24.26 -4.07 -8.65
CA ARG A 373 23.72 -4.84 -9.76
C ARG A 373 23.93 -6.34 -9.51
N PRO A 374 22.88 -7.19 -9.61
CA PRO A 374 23.04 -8.62 -9.54
C PRO A 374 23.68 -9.16 -10.83
N VAL A 375 24.70 -9.98 -10.70
CA VAL A 375 25.42 -10.65 -11.80
C VAL A 375 25.33 -12.16 -11.57
N GLU A 376 25.01 -12.89 -12.62
CA GLU A 376 24.89 -14.35 -12.57
C GLU A 376 26.27 -15.01 -12.40
N LYS A 377 26.36 -15.95 -11.45
CA LYS A 377 27.57 -16.72 -11.20
C LYS A 377 27.61 -17.94 -12.11
N PRO A 378 28.65 -18.13 -12.91
CA PRO A 378 28.76 -19.26 -13.81
C PRO A 378 28.69 -20.61 -13.06
N ASP A 379 28.11 -21.62 -13.71
CA ASP A 379 28.04 -23.00 -13.24
C ASP A 379 27.45 -23.19 -11.82
N SER A 380 26.56 -22.29 -11.41
CA SER A 380 25.95 -22.25 -10.08
C SER A 380 24.50 -22.73 -10.05
N GLU A 381 24.04 -23.41 -11.11
CA GLU A 381 22.67 -23.90 -11.20
C GLU A 381 22.34 -24.94 -10.12
N PHE A 382 21.18 -24.78 -9.50
CA PHE A 382 20.63 -25.77 -8.56
C PHE A 382 19.10 -25.81 -8.68
N VAL A 383 18.50 -26.86 -8.13
CA VAL A 383 17.04 -27.01 -8.07
C VAL A 383 16.56 -26.79 -6.64
N LEU A 384 15.62 -25.89 -6.47
CA LEU A 384 14.87 -25.73 -5.24
C LEU A 384 13.60 -26.58 -5.33
N ASP A 385 13.42 -27.49 -4.38
CA ASP A 385 12.26 -28.38 -4.29
C ASP A 385 11.05 -27.58 -3.78
N VAL A 386 10.11 -27.27 -4.66
CA VAL A 386 8.88 -26.52 -4.39
C VAL A 386 7.71 -27.03 -5.22
N ASP A 387 6.51 -26.92 -4.70
CA ASP A 387 5.26 -27.31 -5.34
C ASP A 387 4.36 -26.13 -5.71
N SER A 388 4.77 -24.90 -5.38
CA SER A 388 4.16 -23.66 -5.86
C SER A 388 5.18 -22.53 -5.98
N VAL A 389 4.98 -21.66 -6.98
CA VAL A 389 5.82 -20.47 -7.21
C VAL A 389 4.93 -19.22 -7.32
N ILE A 390 5.25 -18.18 -6.56
CA ILE A 390 4.52 -16.91 -6.57
C ILE A 390 5.45 -15.82 -7.11
N MET A 391 5.13 -15.27 -8.28
CA MET A 391 5.88 -14.19 -8.91
C MET A 391 5.50 -12.83 -8.29
N SER A 392 6.45 -12.19 -7.60
CA SER A 392 6.29 -10.91 -6.90
C SER A 392 7.33 -9.88 -7.37
N ILE A 393 7.49 -9.73 -8.69
CA ILE A 393 8.51 -8.89 -9.34
C ILE A 393 7.98 -7.55 -9.85
N GLY A 394 6.84 -7.14 -9.34
CA GLY A 394 6.20 -5.87 -9.65
C GLY A 394 5.03 -5.98 -10.63
N THR A 395 4.41 -4.84 -10.85
CA THR A 395 3.19 -4.69 -11.66
C THR A 395 3.30 -3.48 -12.59
N SER A 396 2.37 -3.36 -13.52
CA SER A 396 2.21 -2.22 -14.42
C SER A 396 0.74 -1.80 -14.52
N PRO A 397 0.44 -0.54 -14.93
CA PRO A 397 -0.93 -0.10 -15.15
C PRO A 397 -1.63 -0.91 -16.23
N ASN A 398 -2.95 -1.15 -16.03
CA ASN A 398 -3.78 -1.77 -17.04
C ASN A 398 -3.96 -0.82 -18.24
N PRO A 399 -3.75 -1.26 -19.49
CA PRO A 399 -3.85 -0.39 -20.66
C PRO A 399 -5.28 0.02 -21.03
N LEU A 400 -6.32 -0.55 -20.41
CA LEU A 400 -7.71 -0.38 -20.82
C LEU A 400 -8.11 1.09 -20.96
N ILE A 401 -7.95 1.90 -19.91
CA ILE A 401 -8.38 3.30 -19.90
C ILE A 401 -7.69 4.08 -21.03
N ARG A 402 -6.37 3.99 -21.13
CA ARG A 402 -5.62 4.70 -22.19
C ARG A 402 -6.00 4.24 -23.59
N SER A 403 -6.25 2.95 -23.80
CA SER A 403 -6.60 2.39 -25.11
C SER A 403 -8.01 2.74 -25.58
N THR A 404 -8.89 3.15 -24.65
CA THR A 404 -10.28 3.54 -24.93
C THR A 404 -10.52 5.05 -24.80
N THR A 405 -9.45 5.84 -24.55
CA THR A 405 -9.54 7.29 -24.36
C THR A 405 -8.60 8.01 -25.33
N PRO A 406 -9.09 8.50 -26.47
CA PRO A 406 -8.28 9.25 -27.42
C PRO A 406 -7.63 10.47 -26.76
N GLY A 407 -6.35 10.73 -27.05
CA GLY A 407 -5.58 11.85 -26.51
C GLY A 407 -5.03 11.63 -25.09
N LEU A 408 -5.31 10.51 -24.44
CA LEU A 408 -4.69 10.13 -23.17
C LEU A 408 -3.43 9.28 -23.42
N GLU A 409 -2.26 9.87 -23.23
CA GLU A 409 -0.98 9.25 -23.56
C GLU A 409 -0.36 8.53 -22.35
N ALA A 410 0.49 7.55 -22.67
CA ALA A 410 1.27 6.80 -21.68
C ALA A 410 2.71 6.58 -22.16
N ASN A 411 3.62 6.41 -21.21
CA ASN A 411 5.02 6.12 -21.49
C ASN A 411 5.24 4.62 -21.85
N ASN A 412 6.48 4.26 -22.17
CA ASN A 412 6.85 2.89 -22.54
C ASN A 412 6.59 1.82 -21.46
N ARG A 413 6.38 2.23 -20.21
CA ARG A 413 6.03 1.34 -19.08
C ARG A 413 4.51 1.20 -18.91
N GLY A 414 3.72 1.91 -19.73
CA GLY A 414 2.27 1.94 -19.65
C GLY A 414 1.70 2.91 -18.62
N CYS A 415 2.55 3.71 -17.98
CA CYS A 415 2.12 4.73 -17.02
C CYS A 415 1.60 5.97 -17.74
N LEU A 416 0.51 6.55 -17.26
CA LEU A 416 -0.07 7.77 -17.82
C LEU A 416 0.91 8.93 -17.70
N ILE A 417 0.98 9.77 -18.77
CA ILE A 417 1.82 10.96 -18.79
C ILE A 417 1.06 12.13 -18.18
N THR A 418 1.67 12.81 -17.23
CA THR A 418 1.19 14.06 -16.64
C THR A 418 2.08 15.22 -17.03
N LYS A 419 1.51 16.42 -17.15
CA LYS A 419 2.22 17.64 -17.54
C LYS A 419 3.17 18.11 -16.42
N ASP A 420 2.74 17.94 -15.18
CA ASP A 420 3.47 18.34 -13.97
C ASP A 420 2.96 17.57 -12.72
N GLU A 421 3.34 18.03 -11.53
CA GLU A 421 2.95 17.43 -10.24
C GLU A 421 1.46 17.60 -9.91
N SER A 422 0.72 18.45 -10.63
CA SER A 422 -0.73 18.58 -10.48
C SER A 422 -1.50 17.34 -10.94
N GLY A 423 -0.84 16.46 -11.67
CA GLY A 423 -1.45 15.28 -12.27
C GLY A 423 -2.26 15.55 -13.53
N LEU A 424 -2.30 16.79 -14.05
CA LEU A 424 -2.99 17.08 -15.31
C LEU A 424 -2.37 16.27 -16.45
N THR A 425 -3.16 15.47 -17.15
CA THR A 425 -2.72 14.58 -18.23
C THR A 425 -2.59 15.31 -19.56
N THR A 426 -2.30 14.57 -20.63
CA THR A 426 -2.33 15.07 -22.01
C THR A 426 -3.72 15.42 -22.49
N ARG A 427 -4.78 14.98 -21.79
CA ARG A 427 -6.17 15.28 -22.08
C ARG A 427 -6.71 16.33 -21.11
N ASP A 428 -7.38 17.35 -21.63
CA ASP A 428 -7.92 18.45 -20.84
C ASP A 428 -8.96 17.96 -19.80
N ASN A 429 -8.91 18.54 -18.61
CA ASN A 429 -9.75 18.22 -17.45
C ASN A 429 -9.66 16.76 -16.98
N VAL A 430 -8.68 15.99 -17.46
CA VAL A 430 -8.37 14.64 -16.99
C VAL A 430 -7.05 14.69 -16.21
N TYR A 431 -7.14 14.35 -14.94
CA TYR A 431 -6.02 14.24 -14.01
C TYR A 431 -5.70 12.78 -13.73
N ALA A 432 -4.49 12.48 -13.34
CA ALA A 432 -4.09 11.13 -12.94
C ALA A 432 -3.08 11.18 -11.81
N GLY A 433 -3.03 10.11 -11.00
CA GLY A 433 -2.08 10.01 -9.91
C GLY A 433 -1.94 8.59 -9.35
N GLY A 434 -1.01 8.44 -8.40
CA GLY A 434 -0.66 7.16 -7.82
C GLY A 434 -0.01 6.22 -8.84
N ASP A 435 -0.17 4.92 -8.64
CA ASP A 435 0.52 3.89 -9.43
C ASP A 435 0.14 3.90 -10.93
N ALA A 436 -0.96 4.52 -11.31
CA ALA A 436 -1.33 4.73 -12.72
C ALA A 436 -0.32 5.64 -13.46
N VAL A 437 0.40 6.50 -12.74
CA VAL A 437 1.40 7.46 -13.25
C VAL A 437 2.83 7.02 -12.93
N THR A 438 3.10 6.59 -11.70
CA THR A 438 4.47 6.28 -11.25
C THR A 438 4.87 4.82 -11.45
N GLY A 439 3.90 3.93 -11.70
CA GLY A 439 4.05 2.50 -11.47
C GLY A 439 3.89 2.17 -9.98
N ALA A 440 3.99 0.90 -9.62
CA ALA A 440 3.77 0.46 -8.24
C ALA A 440 4.72 1.16 -7.25
N ALA A 441 4.14 1.86 -6.28
CA ALA A 441 4.85 2.62 -5.25
C ALA A 441 4.24 2.35 -3.86
N THR A 442 4.06 3.35 -3.03
CA THR A 442 3.50 3.21 -1.69
C THR A 442 2.13 3.87 -1.56
N VAL A 443 1.33 3.39 -0.60
CA VAL A 443 0.01 3.97 -0.29
C VAL A 443 0.09 5.48 -0.10
N ILE A 444 1.02 5.95 0.72
CA ILE A 444 1.13 7.37 1.05
C ILE A 444 1.61 8.24 -0.12
N LEU A 445 2.46 7.71 -1.02
CA LEU A 445 2.85 8.44 -2.24
C LEU A 445 1.66 8.57 -3.20
N ALA A 446 0.85 7.51 -3.33
CA ALA A 446 -0.38 7.58 -4.10
C ALA A 446 -1.38 8.59 -3.51
N MET A 447 -1.49 8.67 -2.18
CA MET A 447 -2.29 9.69 -1.48
C MET A 447 -1.76 11.10 -1.72
N GLY A 448 -0.44 11.30 -1.67
CA GLY A 448 0.20 12.59 -1.96
C GLY A 448 -0.11 13.09 -3.39
N ALA A 449 -0.03 12.19 -4.37
CA ALA A 449 -0.42 12.51 -5.75
C ALA A 449 -1.92 12.85 -5.88
N GLY A 450 -2.77 12.11 -5.17
CA GLY A 450 -4.21 12.42 -5.10
C GLY A 450 -4.47 13.79 -4.48
N LYS A 451 -3.76 14.16 -3.42
CA LYS A 451 -3.88 15.47 -2.77
C LYS A 451 -3.46 16.62 -3.69
N ALA A 452 -2.36 16.46 -4.43
CA ALA A 452 -1.92 17.44 -5.42
C ALA A 452 -2.96 17.61 -6.54
N ALA A 453 -3.53 16.51 -7.04
CA ALA A 453 -4.56 16.55 -8.06
C ALA A 453 -5.87 17.18 -7.56
N ALA A 454 -6.31 16.87 -6.33
CA ALA A 454 -7.50 17.49 -5.74
C ALA A 454 -7.36 19.01 -5.65
N LYS A 455 -6.19 19.48 -5.20
CA LYS A 455 -5.88 20.92 -5.16
C LYS A 455 -5.93 21.56 -6.55
N ALA A 456 -5.31 20.93 -7.54
CA ALA A 456 -5.29 21.45 -8.91
C ALA A 456 -6.68 21.47 -9.56
N ILE A 457 -7.52 20.45 -9.30
CA ILE A 457 -8.91 20.43 -9.75
C ILE A 457 -9.70 21.58 -9.11
N ASP A 458 -9.54 21.80 -7.81
CA ASP A 458 -10.21 22.90 -7.09
C ASP A 458 -9.81 24.27 -7.64
N GLU A 459 -8.50 24.49 -7.85
CA GLU A 459 -7.98 25.74 -8.44
C GLU A 459 -8.50 25.94 -9.88
N ALA A 460 -8.62 24.89 -10.69
CA ALA A 460 -9.10 24.98 -12.05
C ALA A 460 -10.60 25.25 -12.17
N LEU A 461 -11.43 24.73 -11.23
CA LEU A 461 -12.88 24.85 -11.32
C LEU A 461 -13.45 26.07 -10.57
N ARG A 462 -12.76 26.54 -9.55
CA ARG A 462 -13.22 27.71 -8.77
C ARG A 462 -12.45 29.01 -9.07
N GLY A 463 -11.35 28.95 -9.82
CA GLY A 463 -10.56 30.11 -10.24
C GLY A 463 -9.58 30.57 -9.18
#